data_bc6bbb068b7edde6358280a9241d14e3
#
_entry.id   bc6bbb068b7edde6358280a9241d14e3
#
_cell.length_a   1.000
_cell.length_b   1.000
_cell.length_c   1.000
_cell.angle_alpha   90.00
_cell.angle_beta   90.00
_cell.angle_gamma   90.00
#
_symmetry.space_group_name_H-M   'P 1'
#
loop_
_entity.id
_entity.type
_entity.pdbx_description
1 polymer ?
#
loop_
_entity_poly.entity_id
_entity_poly.type
_entity_poly.pdbx_seq_one_letter_code
_entity_poly.pdbx_strand_id
1 'polypeptide(L)'
;MTLFAEQETDRVIGSFEIPASYFQSINPIFILLLAPAFTVIWTKLDSSKFKFSVVYKFVLGLVMLGLGFILLYAGWASIHDANGALVAKASPLILVGVYLIHTMGELCLSPIGLSLVTRVSPPRMVSLMMGVWFISSGGANYFAGNLEAMLKAYEVNIFQFLIATSFVAAVLLLAVSPLLHRWMKE
;
A
#
# COMPACT_ATOMS: atom_id res chain seq x y z
N MET A 1 9.55 -5.03 2.04
CA MET A 1 10.02 -3.96 2.94
C MET A 1 10.95 -4.47 4.04
N THR A 2 10.63 -5.54 4.72
CA THR A 2 11.49 -6.10 5.79
C THR A 2 12.89 -6.46 5.29
N LEU A 3 12.99 -7.11 4.12
CA LEU A 3 14.27 -7.44 3.49
C LEU A 3 15.10 -6.19 3.17
N PHE A 4 14.47 -5.14 2.65
CA PHE A 4 15.14 -3.86 2.40
C PHE A 4 15.63 -3.22 3.71
N ALA A 5 14.80 -3.26 4.77
CA ALA A 5 15.21 -2.79 6.09
C ALA A 5 16.39 -3.56 6.65
N GLU A 6 16.44 -4.88 6.43
CA GLU A 6 17.47 -5.75 6.98
C GLU A 6 18.80 -5.65 6.23
N GLN A 7 18.77 -5.65 4.90
CA GLN A 7 19.95 -5.78 4.06
C GLN A 7 20.53 -4.44 3.60
N GLU A 8 19.67 -3.44 3.37
CA GLU A 8 20.04 -2.23 2.63
C GLU A 8 19.94 -0.94 3.46
N THR A 9 19.31 -0.98 4.64
CA THR A 9 19.12 0.22 5.47
C THR A 9 20.18 0.33 6.56
N ASP A 10 20.68 1.54 6.79
CA ASP A 10 21.54 1.81 7.95
C ASP A 10 20.66 1.82 9.21
N ARG A 11 20.81 0.78 10.04
CA ARG A 11 20.03 0.57 11.25
C ARG A 11 20.78 0.92 12.53
N VAL A 12 22.00 1.47 12.39
CA VAL A 12 22.86 1.75 13.54
C VAL A 12 22.64 3.20 14.00
N ILE A 13 22.18 3.37 15.23
CA ILE A 13 22.09 4.68 15.89
C ILE A 13 23.00 4.65 17.11
N GLY A 14 24.18 5.27 16.97
CA GLY A 14 25.21 5.24 18.01
C GLY A 14 25.76 3.83 18.22
N SER A 15 25.51 3.22 19.37
CA SER A 15 25.90 1.84 19.70
C SER A 15 24.78 0.82 19.58
N PHE A 16 23.57 1.24 19.19
CA PHE A 16 22.38 0.39 19.13
C PHE A 16 21.99 0.11 17.68
N GLU A 17 21.82 -1.18 17.34
CA GLU A 17 21.29 -1.62 16.06
C GLU A 17 19.78 -1.87 16.19
N ILE A 18 19.00 -1.12 15.40
CA ILE A 18 17.52 -1.26 15.37
C ILE A 18 17.16 -2.57 14.67
N PRO A 19 16.42 -3.51 15.29
CA PRO A 19 15.92 -4.69 14.62
C PRO A 19 15.03 -4.31 13.43
N ALA A 20 15.20 -4.98 12.27
CA ALA A 20 14.42 -4.71 11.06
C ALA A 20 12.89 -4.82 11.28
N SER A 21 12.48 -5.69 12.21
CA SER A 21 11.07 -5.86 12.61
C SER A 21 10.44 -4.61 13.23
N TYR A 22 11.24 -3.72 13.84
CA TYR A 22 10.71 -2.49 14.45
C TYR A 22 10.15 -1.52 13.40
N PHE A 23 10.69 -1.54 12.19
CA PHE A 23 10.13 -0.74 11.09
C PHE A 23 8.71 -1.12 10.73
N GLN A 24 8.30 -2.37 10.96
CA GLN A 24 6.91 -2.80 10.75
C GLN A 24 5.94 -2.13 11.72
N SER A 25 6.40 -1.75 12.91
CA SER A 25 5.58 -1.04 13.91
C SER A 25 5.27 0.41 13.53
N ILE A 26 5.99 0.97 12.54
CA ILE A 26 5.76 2.33 12.03
C ILE A 26 4.37 2.41 11.37
N ASN A 27 3.93 1.36 10.65
CA ASN A 27 2.62 1.36 10.00
C ASN A 27 1.47 1.49 11.02
N PRO A 28 1.32 0.65 12.06
CA PRO A 28 0.29 0.82 13.08
C PRO A 28 0.35 2.18 13.79
N ILE A 29 1.54 2.72 14.04
CA ILE A 29 1.70 4.05 14.63
C ILE A 29 1.11 5.12 13.70
N PHE A 30 1.44 5.09 12.42
CA PHE A 30 0.88 6.02 11.45
C PHE A 30 -0.63 5.84 11.28
N ILE A 31 -1.16 4.61 11.32
CA ILE A 31 -2.61 4.39 11.31
C ILE A 31 -3.26 5.11 12.49
N LEU A 32 -2.75 4.95 13.71
CA LEU A 32 -3.29 5.61 14.92
C LEU A 32 -3.25 7.13 14.80
N LEU A 33 -2.17 7.69 14.26
CA LEU A 33 -2.00 9.14 14.13
C LEU A 33 -2.83 9.74 12.99
N LEU A 34 -2.93 9.04 11.86
CA LEU A 34 -3.56 9.57 10.65
C LEU A 34 -5.05 9.24 10.53
N ALA A 35 -5.53 8.14 11.14
CA ALA A 35 -6.92 7.74 11.02
C ALA A 35 -7.93 8.81 11.45
N PRO A 36 -7.73 9.57 12.55
CA PRO A 36 -8.64 10.67 12.89
C PRO A 36 -8.68 11.76 11.81
N ALA A 37 -7.52 12.13 11.27
CA ALA A 37 -7.43 13.14 10.20
C ALA A 37 -8.13 12.66 8.92
N PHE A 38 -7.89 11.41 8.52
CA PHE A 38 -8.55 10.82 7.35
C PHE A 38 -10.06 10.69 7.54
N THR A 39 -10.54 10.38 8.75
CA THR A 39 -11.97 10.37 9.06
C THR A 39 -12.60 11.74 8.81
N VAL A 40 -11.97 12.81 9.28
CA VAL A 40 -12.45 14.19 9.05
C VAL A 40 -12.40 14.55 7.55
N ILE A 41 -11.32 14.20 6.86
CA ILE A 41 -11.17 14.44 5.42
C ILE A 41 -12.29 13.75 4.64
N TRP A 42 -12.52 12.47 4.87
CA TRP A 42 -13.56 11.70 4.16
C TRP A 42 -14.96 12.21 4.48
N THR A 43 -15.27 12.52 5.74
CA THR A 43 -16.57 13.09 6.12
C THR A 43 -16.83 14.43 5.42
N LYS A 44 -15.82 15.30 5.32
CA LYS A 44 -15.95 16.58 4.61
C LYS A 44 -16.09 16.41 3.10
N LEU A 45 -15.35 15.48 2.50
CA LEU A 45 -15.44 15.19 1.06
C LEU A 45 -16.78 14.56 0.70
N ASP A 46 -17.30 13.67 1.52
CA ASP A 46 -18.60 13.01 1.29
C ASP A 46 -19.79 13.97 1.48
N SER A 47 -19.64 15.00 2.31
CA SER A 47 -20.64 16.07 2.51
C SER A 47 -20.55 17.19 1.47
N SER A 48 -19.51 17.21 0.64
CA SER A 48 -19.32 18.25 -0.39
C SER A 48 -20.23 18.00 -1.60
N LYS A 49 -20.45 19.07 -2.41
CA LYS A 49 -21.20 18.97 -3.67
C LYS A 49 -20.62 17.94 -4.66
N PHE A 50 -19.31 17.70 -4.57
CA PHE A 50 -18.62 16.63 -5.29
C PHE A 50 -18.55 15.41 -4.37
N LYS A 51 -19.58 14.54 -4.42
CA LYS A 51 -19.56 13.25 -3.73
C LYS A 51 -18.36 12.44 -4.24
N PHE A 52 -17.37 12.26 -3.38
CA PHE A 52 -16.17 11.51 -3.73
C PHE A 52 -16.50 10.02 -3.68
N SER A 53 -16.77 9.45 -4.87
CA SER A 53 -17.17 8.04 -4.96
C SER A 53 -16.12 7.11 -4.34
N VAL A 54 -16.58 5.99 -3.78
CA VAL A 54 -15.75 4.91 -3.26
C VAL A 54 -14.67 4.50 -4.25
N VAL A 55 -14.98 4.46 -5.54
CA VAL A 55 -14.01 4.08 -6.59
C VAL A 55 -12.81 5.04 -6.63
N TYR A 56 -13.05 6.35 -6.54
CA TYR A 56 -11.95 7.32 -6.54
C TYR A 56 -11.07 7.22 -5.28
N LYS A 57 -11.65 6.86 -4.14
CA LYS A 57 -10.89 6.62 -2.91
C LYS A 57 -9.96 5.41 -3.07
N PHE A 58 -10.43 4.35 -3.73
CA PHE A 58 -9.61 3.18 -4.07
C PHE A 58 -8.50 3.52 -5.06
N VAL A 59 -8.80 4.30 -6.10
CA VAL A 59 -7.78 4.77 -7.06
C VAL A 59 -6.71 5.58 -6.35
N LEU A 60 -7.10 6.50 -5.46
CA LEU A 60 -6.13 7.28 -4.68
C LEU A 60 -5.24 6.38 -3.83
N GLY A 61 -5.79 5.36 -3.19
CA GLY A 61 -5.02 4.37 -2.42
C GLY A 61 -3.99 3.63 -3.28
N LEU A 62 -4.38 3.18 -4.48
CA LEU A 62 -3.47 2.52 -5.42
C LEU A 62 -2.36 3.47 -5.94
N VAL A 63 -2.70 4.74 -6.18
CA VAL A 63 -1.71 5.76 -6.57
C VAL A 63 -0.71 6.00 -5.43
N MET A 64 -1.19 6.13 -4.18
CA MET A 64 -0.31 6.26 -3.02
C MET A 64 0.61 5.05 -2.86
N LEU A 65 0.09 3.84 -3.07
CA LEU A 65 0.89 2.63 -3.07
C LEU A 65 2.02 2.68 -4.11
N GLY A 66 1.70 3.07 -5.34
CA GLY A 66 2.68 3.24 -6.43
C GLY A 66 3.73 4.30 -6.09
N LEU A 67 3.33 5.45 -5.52
CA LEU A 67 4.25 6.52 -5.10
C LEU A 67 5.20 6.05 -3.98
N GLY A 68 4.71 5.25 -3.03
CA GLY A 68 5.56 4.65 -2.00
C GLY A 68 6.61 3.72 -2.59
N PHE A 69 6.26 2.92 -3.61
CA PHE A 69 7.24 2.08 -4.32
C PHE A 69 8.22 2.89 -5.16
N ILE A 70 7.81 4.02 -5.75
CA ILE A 70 8.73 4.95 -6.43
C ILE A 70 9.77 5.49 -5.43
N LEU A 71 9.33 5.93 -4.25
CA LEU A 71 10.25 6.40 -3.21
C LEU A 71 11.21 5.29 -2.77
N LEU A 72 10.72 4.06 -2.61
CA LEU A 72 11.54 2.91 -2.24
C LEU A 72 12.56 2.58 -3.34
N TYR A 73 12.14 2.61 -4.61
CA TYR A 73 13.03 2.40 -5.75
C TYR A 73 14.09 3.50 -5.87
N ALA A 74 13.70 4.76 -5.66
CA ALA A 74 14.66 5.87 -5.65
C ALA A 74 15.70 5.72 -4.52
N GLY A 75 15.26 5.25 -3.33
CA GLY A 75 16.16 4.88 -2.25
C GLY A 75 17.11 3.76 -2.63
N TRP A 76 16.59 2.70 -3.23
CA TRP A 76 17.38 1.58 -3.73
C TRP A 76 18.41 2.02 -4.79
N ALA A 77 17.98 2.79 -5.78
CA ALA A 77 18.85 3.28 -6.85
C ALA A 77 19.95 4.24 -6.35
N SER A 78 19.75 4.93 -5.25
CA SER A 78 20.74 5.84 -4.67
C SER A 78 21.89 5.13 -3.95
N ILE A 79 21.72 3.85 -3.60
CA ILE A 79 22.69 3.05 -2.83
C ILE A 79 23.35 1.93 -3.65
N HIS A 80 22.93 1.74 -4.90
CA HIS A 80 23.48 0.76 -5.82
C HIS A 80 24.19 1.45 -6.99
N ASP A 81 25.27 0.85 -7.47
CA ASP A 81 25.98 1.27 -8.68
C ASP A 81 25.27 0.75 -9.96
N ALA A 82 25.83 1.11 -11.13
CA ALA A 82 25.30 0.67 -12.42
C ALA A 82 25.34 -0.87 -12.61
N ASN A 83 26.14 -1.58 -11.82
CA ASN A 83 26.24 -3.04 -11.85
C ASN A 83 25.32 -3.72 -10.83
N GLY A 84 24.55 -2.94 -10.05
CA GLY A 84 23.67 -3.44 -9.01
C GLY A 84 24.39 -3.84 -7.71
N ALA A 85 25.64 -3.42 -7.53
CA ALA A 85 26.37 -3.66 -6.30
C ALA A 85 26.03 -2.60 -5.24
N LEU A 86 25.88 -3.01 -3.98
CA LEU A 86 25.59 -2.10 -2.86
C LEU A 86 26.82 -1.24 -2.56
N VAL A 87 26.70 0.08 -2.73
CA VAL A 87 27.79 1.06 -2.50
C VAL A 87 27.65 1.75 -1.15
N ALA A 88 26.41 1.93 -0.69
CA ALA A 88 26.10 2.58 0.58
C ALA A 88 24.86 1.97 1.20
N LYS A 89 24.57 2.29 2.47
CA LYS A 89 23.30 1.93 3.10
C LYS A 89 22.30 3.07 3.02
N ALA A 90 21.02 2.74 2.79
CA ALA A 90 19.94 3.70 2.73
C ALA A 90 19.66 4.33 4.09
N SER A 91 19.29 5.62 4.08
CA SER A 91 18.80 6.27 5.30
C SER A 91 17.50 5.62 5.78
N PRO A 92 17.33 5.36 7.10
CA PRO A 92 16.08 4.85 7.65
C PRO A 92 14.89 5.79 7.40
N LEU A 93 15.12 7.08 7.15
CA LEU A 93 14.08 8.06 6.81
C LEU A 93 13.35 7.71 5.50
N ILE A 94 14.02 7.05 4.56
CA ILE A 94 13.39 6.57 3.32
C ILE A 94 12.29 5.56 3.66
N LEU A 95 12.59 4.59 4.53
CA LEU A 95 11.59 3.63 4.99
C LEU A 95 10.43 4.30 5.73
N VAL A 96 10.73 5.25 6.61
CA VAL A 96 9.69 6.02 7.33
C VAL A 96 8.78 6.73 6.33
N GLY A 97 9.33 7.38 5.30
CA GLY A 97 8.57 8.03 4.23
C GLY A 97 7.72 7.06 3.42
N VAL A 98 8.27 5.89 3.08
CA VAL A 98 7.53 4.82 2.39
C VAL A 98 6.37 4.31 3.23
N TYR A 99 6.61 4.01 4.52
CA TYR A 99 5.54 3.59 5.43
C TYR A 99 4.46 4.67 5.57
N LEU A 100 4.83 5.95 5.65
CA LEU A 100 3.88 7.06 5.70
C LEU A 100 2.95 7.06 4.46
N ILE A 101 3.53 7.03 3.26
CA ILE A 101 2.76 7.07 2.01
C ILE A 101 1.88 5.81 1.88
N HIS A 102 2.42 4.63 2.20
CA HIS A 102 1.66 3.38 2.16
C HIS A 102 0.52 3.37 3.18
N THR A 103 0.73 3.88 4.39
CA THR A 103 -0.33 4.01 5.40
C THR A 103 -1.43 4.97 4.93
N MET A 104 -1.08 6.08 4.27
CA MET A 104 -2.09 6.96 3.65
C MET A 104 -2.90 6.22 2.59
N GLY A 105 -2.26 5.42 1.75
CA GLY A 105 -2.93 4.55 0.77
C GLY A 105 -3.83 3.51 1.44
N GLU A 106 -3.36 2.88 2.51
CA GLU A 106 -4.13 1.90 3.29
C GLU A 106 -5.38 2.52 3.92
N LEU A 107 -5.29 3.73 4.46
CA LEU A 107 -6.44 4.46 5.01
C LEU A 107 -7.46 4.88 3.94
N CYS A 108 -7.05 4.94 2.67
CA CYS A 108 -7.96 5.12 1.54
C CYS A 108 -8.68 3.81 1.13
N LEU A 109 -8.06 2.64 1.37
CA LEU A 109 -8.55 1.35 0.89
C LEU A 109 -9.29 0.57 1.97
N SER A 110 -8.62 0.32 3.10
CA SER A 110 -9.06 -0.69 4.07
C SER A 110 -10.38 -0.34 4.78
N PRO A 111 -10.57 0.85 5.37
CA PRO A 111 -11.82 1.19 6.04
C PRO A 111 -13.00 1.24 5.06
N ILE A 112 -12.74 1.73 3.85
CA ILE A 112 -13.74 1.90 2.80
C ILE A 112 -14.12 0.55 2.20
N GLY A 113 -13.15 -0.32 1.96
CA GLY A 113 -13.38 -1.68 1.47
C GLY A 113 -14.20 -2.52 2.44
N LEU A 114 -13.84 -2.51 3.72
CA LEU A 114 -14.62 -3.20 4.75
C LEU A 114 -16.07 -2.68 4.84
N SER A 115 -16.24 -1.36 4.81
CA SER A 115 -17.57 -0.73 4.78
C SER A 115 -18.35 -1.12 3.52
N LEU A 116 -17.72 -1.16 2.36
CA LEU A 116 -18.33 -1.56 1.10
C LEU A 116 -18.82 -3.02 1.16
N VAL A 117 -17.98 -3.95 1.64
CA VAL A 117 -18.35 -5.37 1.80
C VAL A 117 -19.59 -5.52 2.66
N THR A 118 -19.66 -4.80 3.80
CA THR A 118 -20.83 -4.87 4.69
C THR A 118 -22.09 -4.28 4.06
N ARG A 119 -21.99 -3.21 3.26
CA ARG A 119 -23.11 -2.54 2.60
C ARG A 119 -23.70 -3.33 1.42
N VAL A 120 -22.82 -4.00 0.65
CA VAL A 120 -23.24 -4.74 -0.56
C VAL A 120 -23.69 -6.16 -0.22
N SER A 121 -23.25 -6.71 0.91
CA SER A 121 -23.60 -8.07 1.30
C SER A 121 -25.03 -8.19 1.82
N PRO A 122 -25.76 -9.26 1.45
CA PRO A 122 -27.02 -9.58 2.10
C PRO A 122 -26.84 -9.74 3.62
N PRO A 123 -27.79 -9.27 4.46
CA PRO A 123 -27.62 -9.27 5.92
C PRO A 123 -27.27 -10.64 6.52
N ARG A 124 -27.75 -11.73 5.91
CA ARG A 124 -27.47 -13.11 6.36
C ARG A 124 -26.07 -13.61 6.01
N MET A 125 -25.37 -12.93 5.10
CA MET A 125 -24.08 -13.37 4.54
C MET A 125 -22.91 -12.41 4.85
N VAL A 126 -23.14 -11.35 5.61
CA VAL A 126 -22.11 -10.34 5.91
C VAL A 126 -20.85 -10.98 6.50
N SER A 127 -21.00 -11.85 7.50
CA SER A 127 -19.85 -12.54 8.13
C SER A 127 -19.10 -13.41 7.14
N LEU A 128 -19.80 -14.10 6.23
CA LEU A 128 -19.18 -14.91 5.19
C LEU A 128 -18.39 -14.04 4.21
N MET A 129 -18.96 -12.94 3.75
CA MET A 129 -18.31 -12.02 2.82
C MET A 129 -17.09 -11.33 3.46
N MET A 130 -17.15 -11.01 4.74
CA MET A 130 -16.00 -10.53 5.50
C MET A 130 -14.91 -11.61 5.60
N GLY A 131 -15.28 -12.87 5.80
CA GLY A 131 -14.34 -14.01 5.76
C GLY A 131 -13.64 -14.12 4.40
N VAL A 132 -14.38 -14.01 3.30
CA VAL A 132 -13.83 -14.01 1.93
C VAL A 132 -12.87 -12.83 1.72
N TRP A 133 -13.21 -11.64 2.22
CA TRP A 133 -12.31 -10.48 2.19
C TRP A 133 -10.97 -10.77 2.88
N PHE A 134 -10.98 -11.34 4.09
CA PHE A 134 -9.76 -11.67 4.81
C PHE A 134 -8.99 -12.83 4.17
N ILE A 135 -9.66 -13.83 3.60
CA ILE A 135 -9.01 -14.90 2.85
C ILE A 135 -8.30 -14.34 1.61
N SER A 136 -8.92 -13.39 0.89
CA SER A 136 -8.28 -12.75 -0.26
C SER A 136 -7.02 -11.99 0.13
N SER A 137 -7.06 -11.29 1.28
CA SER A 137 -5.89 -10.59 1.83
C SER A 137 -4.78 -11.57 2.25
N GLY A 138 -5.15 -12.69 2.88
CA GLY A 138 -4.21 -13.76 3.22
C GLY A 138 -3.54 -14.39 2.00
N GLY A 139 -4.33 -14.66 0.96
CA GLY A 139 -3.83 -15.15 -0.33
C GLY A 139 -2.86 -14.15 -0.99
N ALA A 140 -3.22 -12.86 -1.02
CA ALA A 140 -2.35 -11.81 -1.54
C ALA A 140 -1.01 -11.74 -0.80
N ASN A 141 -1.02 -11.84 0.53
CA ASN A 141 0.20 -11.86 1.35
C ASN A 141 1.08 -13.09 1.04
N TYR A 142 0.47 -14.26 0.84
CA TYR A 142 1.20 -15.48 0.46
C TYR A 142 1.89 -15.31 -0.90
N PHE A 143 1.18 -14.78 -1.91
CA PHE A 143 1.78 -14.50 -3.22
C PHE A 143 2.86 -13.42 -3.12
N ALA A 144 2.63 -12.36 -2.35
CA ALA A 144 3.62 -11.29 -2.15
C ALA A 144 4.92 -11.81 -1.52
N GLY A 145 4.83 -12.77 -0.59
CA GLY A 145 6.00 -13.40 0.02
C GLY A 145 6.87 -14.19 -0.97
N ASN A 146 6.27 -14.76 -2.02
CA ASN A 146 6.97 -15.54 -3.04
C ASN A 146 7.33 -14.72 -4.30
N LEU A 147 6.78 -13.50 -4.42
CA LEU A 147 6.90 -12.69 -5.63
C LEU A 147 8.35 -12.37 -5.99
N GLU A 148 9.18 -12.04 -5.00
CA GLU A 148 10.59 -11.72 -5.23
C GLU A 148 11.35 -12.90 -5.84
N ALA A 149 11.15 -14.11 -5.32
CA ALA A 149 11.79 -15.31 -5.85
C ALA A 149 11.32 -15.61 -7.29
N MET A 150 10.03 -15.40 -7.57
CA MET A 150 9.47 -15.58 -8.91
C MET A 150 10.04 -14.56 -9.91
N LEU A 151 10.11 -13.28 -9.54
CA LEU A 151 10.61 -12.22 -10.42
C LEU A 151 12.10 -12.31 -10.68
N LYS A 152 12.90 -12.78 -9.71
CA LYS A 152 14.32 -13.05 -9.91
C LYS A 152 14.59 -14.10 -11.01
N ALA A 153 13.70 -15.09 -11.16
CA ALA A 153 13.80 -16.08 -12.23
C ALA A 153 13.63 -15.49 -13.63
N TYR A 154 12.98 -14.33 -13.74
CA TYR A 154 12.74 -13.62 -15.01
C TYR A 154 13.61 -12.34 -15.15
N GLU A 155 14.58 -12.14 -14.30
CA GLU A 155 15.45 -10.94 -14.26
C GLU A 155 14.66 -9.60 -14.17
N VAL A 156 13.46 -9.63 -13.60
CA VAL A 156 12.60 -8.45 -13.45
C VAL A 156 12.85 -7.79 -12.09
N ASN A 157 13.09 -6.49 -12.10
CA ASN A 157 13.24 -5.72 -10.86
C ASN A 157 11.89 -5.63 -10.12
N ILE A 158 11.85 -6.14 -8.89
CA ILE A 158 10.63 -6.19 -8.08
C ILE A 158 9.99 -4.81 -7.87
N PHE A 159 10.79 -3.76 -7.67
CA PHE A 159 10.27 -2.41 -7.43
C PHE A 159 9.57 -1.86 -8.67
N GLN A 160 10.16 -2.03 -9.86
CA GLN A 160 9.56 -1.60 -11.12
C GLN A 160 8.26 -2.36 -11.40
N PHE A 161 8.24 -3.66 -11.11
CA PHE A 161 7.04 -4.48 -11.23
C PHE A 161 5.92 -3.98 -10.32
N LEU A 162 6.23 -3.69 -9.04
CA LEU A 162 5.25 -3.20 -8.07
C LEU A 162 4.73 -1.80 -8.42
N ILE A 163 5.59 -0.91 -8.93
CA ILE A 163 5.19 0.40 -9.44
C ILE A 163 4.22 0.23 -10.61
N ALA A 164 4.63 -0.54 -11.63
CA ALA A 164 3.83 -0.74 -12.84
C ALA A 164 2.46 -1.34 -12.51
N THR A 165 2.41 -2.41 -11.72
CA THR A 165 1.16 -3.07 -11.34
C THR A 165 0.23 -2.17 -10.52
N SER A 166 0.76 -1.34 -9.63
CA SER A 166 -0.05 -0.39 -8.84
C SER A 166 -0.71 0.66 -9.72
N PHE A 167 0.03 1.26 -10.67
CA PHE A 167 -0.54 2.25 -11.58
C PHE A 167 -1.46 1.63 -12.63
N VAL A 168 -1.13 0.46 -13.15
CA VAL A 168 -2.01 -0.27 -14.08
C VAL A 168 -3.33 -0.60 -13.38
N ALA A 169 -3.30 -1.09 -12.14
CA ALA A 169 -4.51 -1.35 -11.37
C ALA A 169 -5.34 -0.08 -11.14
N ALA A 170 -4.69 1.06 -10.84
CA ALA A 170 -5.36 2.35 -10.68
C ALA A 170 -6.05 2.80 -11.97
N VAL A 171 -5.38 2.69 -13.13
CA VAL A 171 -5.93 3.03 -14.45
C VAL A 171 -7.09 2.10 -14.83
N LEU A 172 -6.94 0.80 -14.64
CA LEU A 172 -8.00 -0.18 -14.89
C LEU A 172 -9.24 0.11 -14.04
N LEU A 173 -9.05 0.42 -12.75
CA LEU A 173 -10.15 0.77 -11.87
C LEU A 173 -10.85 2.07 -12.30
N LEU A 174 -10.09 3.08 -12.76
CA LEU A 174 -10.65 4.29 -13.36
C LEU A 174 -11.44 3.99 -14.64
N ALA A 175 -10.94 3.14 -15.51
CA ALA A 175 -11.62 2.75 -16.76
C ALA A 175 -12.96 2.02 -16.49
N VAL A 176 -13.01 1.20 -15.44
CA VAL A 176 -14.23 0.48 -15.03
C VAL A 176 -15.16 1.34 -14.16
N SER A 177 -14.68 2.47 -13.66
CA SER A 177 -15.45 3.38 -12.77
C SER A 177 -16.87 3.71 -13.28
N PRO A 178 -17.12 4.10 -14.55
CA PRO A 178 -18.45 4.42 -15.00
C PRO A 178 -19.42 3.24 -14.95
N LEU A 179 -18.93 2.00 -15.12
CA LEU A 179 -19.73 0.80 -15.01
C LEU A 179 -20.08 0.51 -13.55
N LEU A 180 -19.12 0.66 -12.65
CA LEU A 180 -19.31 0.46 -11.21
C LEU A 180 -20.30 1.48 -10.62
N HIS A 181 -20.23 2.75 -11.02
CA HIS A 181 -21.19 3.77 -10.59
C HIS A 181 -22.65 3.42 -11.01
N ARG A 182 -22.82 2.86 -12.22
CA ARG A 182 -24.14 2.42 -12.70
C ARG A 182 -24.72 1.30 -11.83
N TRP A 183 -23.88 0.39 -11.37
CA TRP A 183 -24.31 -0.77 -10.58
C TRP A 183 -24.50 -0.46 -9.08
N MET A 184 -23.67 0.42 -8.53
CA MET A 184 -23.75 0.82 -7.13
C MET A 184 -24.85 1.85 -6.86
N LYS A 185 -25.48 2.42 -7.90
CA LYS A 185 -26.52 3.48 -7.79
C LYS A 185 -26.08 4.67 -6.92
N GLU A 186 -24.82 5.05 -7.03
CA GLU A 186 -24.27 6.25 -6.39
C GLU A 186 -24.51 7.51 -7.21
#